data_05b4fec10aec33ce0a2aaacff66d6be8
#
_entry.id   05b4fec10aec33ce0a2aaacff66d6be8
#
_cell.length_a   1.000
_cell.length_b   1.000
_cell.length_c   1.000
_cell.angle_alpha   90.00
_cell.angle_beta   90.00
_cell.angle_gamma   90.00
#
_symmetry.space_group_name_H-M   'P 1'
#
loop_
_entity.id
_entity.type
_entity.pdbx_description
1 polymer ?
#
loop_
_entity_poly.entity_id
_entity_poly.type
_entity_poly.pdbx_seq_one_letter_code
_entity_poly.pdbx_strand_id
1 'polypeptide(L)'
;MFVLLALGGLGAGCYPTPNHMPVILKGPRPLGSPSTPGGLKFEEGTEIQLQLEVKDQDNDEVFFRWSQVPAEPAGAFSSTTVATPTWTVPSPPEDPNTPIYLYVEVEDGNDGILIGQSPAIFVIPK
;
A
#
# COMPACT_ATOMS: atom_id res chain seq x y z
N MET A 1 20.78 -19.00 -18.75
CA MET A 1 21.54 -18.79 -18.53
C MET A 1 21.60 -18.97 -18.31
N PHE A 2 21.32 -18.97 -17.86
CA PHE A 2 21.93 -18.69 -17.48
C PHE A 2 22.27 -19.18 -17.25
N VAL A 3 22.20 -19.37 -16.91
CA VAL A 3 23.07 -19.56 -16.57
C VAL A 3 23.24 -20.12 -16.33
N LEU A 4 23.23 -20.34 -15.97
CA LEU A 4 23.98 -20.52 -15.61
C LEU A 4 24.26 -21.06 -15.44
N LEU A 5 24.27 -21.32 -15.11
CA LEU A 5 25.10 -21.57 -14.76
C LEU A 5 25.40 -22.11 -14.50
N ALA A 6 25.57 -22.41 -14.27
CA ALA A 6 26.37 -22.63 -13.87
C ALA A 6 26.71 -23.00 -13.62
N LEU A 7 26.83 -23.17 -13.35
CA LEU A 7 27.58 -23.23 -12.89
C LEU A 7 27.74 -23.44 -12.45
N GLY A 8 27.67 -23.66 -12.11
CA GLY A 8 28.27 -23.60 -11.46
C GLY A 8 28.11 -23.80 -10.95
N GLY A 9 28.07 -23.92 -10.71
CA GLY A 9 28.40 -23.77 -10.10
C GLY A 9 28.10 -24.01 -9.68
N LEU A 10 28.06 -24.16 -9.45
CA LEU A 10 28.13 -23.96 -8.92
C LEU A 10 28.02 -24.13 -8.46
N GLY A 11 27.99 -24.31 -8.18
CA GLY A 11 28.29 -24.27 -7.71
C GLY A 11 28.08 -24.19 -7.26
N ALA A 12 28.37 -25.68 -7.29
CA ALA A 12 28.55 -24.96 -6.46
C ALA A 12 28.85 -23.58 -6.35
N GLY A 13 29.63 -23.02 -6.64
CA GLY A 13 29.61 -21.63 -6.46
C GLY A 13 28.19 -21.14 -6.55
N CYS A 14 27.60 -20.80 -5.47
CA CYS A 14 26.24 -20.32 -5.45
C CYS A 14 26.23 -18.85 -5.68
N TYR A 15 25.56 -18.44 -6.74
CA TYR A 15 25.20 -17.04 -6.85
C TYR A 15 23.97 -16.81 -5.98
N PRO A 16 23.93 -15.74 -5.18
CA PRO A 16 22.71 -15.44 -4.44
C PRO A 16 21.58 -15.19 -5.43
N THR A 17 20.40 -15.70 -5.10
CA THR A 17 19.20 -15.45 -5.89
C THR A 17 18.89 -13.95 -5.84
N PRO A 18 18.66 -13.30 -6.98
CA PRO A 18 18.29 -11.88 -6.90
C PRO A 18 16.98 -11.72 -6.11
N ASN A 19 16.93 -10.74 -5.25
CA ASN A 19 15.72 -10.40 -4.55
C ASN A 19 14.79 -9.64 -5.47
N HIS A 20 13.55 -10.09 -5.58
CA HIS A 20 12.53 -9.40 -6.37
C HIS A 20 11.69 -8.54 -5.43
N MET A 21 11.47 -7.31 -5.83
CA MET A 21 10.59 -6.43 -5.07
C MET A 21 9.18 -6.99 -5.08
N PRO A 22 8.43 -6.79 -3.99
CA PRO A 22 7.02 -7.15 -4.01
C PRO A 22 6.26 -6.35 -5.05
N VAL A 23 5.14 -6.88 -5.51
CA VAL A 23 4.31 -6.26 -6.53
C VAL A 23 2.93 -6.06 -5.95
N ILE A 24 2.38 -4.85 -6.12
CA ILE A 24 1.01 -4.59 -5.73
C ILE A 24 0.10 -5.00 -6.89
N LEU A 25 -0.77 -5.96 -6.63
CA LEU A 25 -1.72 -6.44 -7.63
C LEU A 25 -3.03 -5.66 -7.60
N LYS A 26 -3.45 -5.21 -6.42
CA LYS A 26 -4.66 -4.41 -6.23
C LYS A 26 -4.47 -3.43 -5.11
N GLY A 27 -5.03 -2.24 -5.26
CA GLY A 27 -4.98 -1.21 -4.25
C GLY A 27 -3.67 -0.47 -4.18
N PRO A 28 -3.44 0.31 -3.14
CA PRO A 28 -4.36 0.53 -2.00
C PRO A 28 -5.56 1.36 -2.41
N ARG A 29 -6.72 0.98 -1.93
CA ARG A 29 -7.95 1.71 -2.20
C ARG A 29 -9.07 1.23 -1.27
N PRO A 30 -10.11 2.03 -1.09
CA PRO A 30 -11.31 1.53 -0.41
C PRO A 30 -11.90 0.34 -1.15
N LEU A 31 -12.30 -0.67 -0.41
CA LEU A 31 -12.86 -1.89 -0.98
C LEU A 31 -14.14 -1.56 -1.76
N GLY A 32 -14.21 -2.05 -2.98
CA GLY A 32 -15.39 -1.85 -3.82
C GLY A 32 -15.50 -0.46 -4.43
N SER A 33 -14.49 0.40 -4.25
CA SER A 33 -14.55 1.74 -4.82
C SER A 33 -14.43 1.69 -6.34
N PRO A 34 -15.15 2.57 -7.05
CA PRO A 34 -15.04 2.61 -8.51
C PRO A 34 -13.71 3.23 -8.94
N SER A 35 -13.25 2.85 -10.13
CA SER A 35 -12.08 3.47 -10.75
C SER A 35 -12.54 4.70 -11.51
N THR A 36 -12.88 5.75 -10.79
CA THR A 36 -13.34 6.99 -11.44
C THR A 36 -12.25 8.04 -11.36
N PRO A 37 -12.01 8.78 -12.44
CA PRO A 37 -11.17 9.97 -12.34
C PRO A 37 -11.88 11.00 -11.47
N GLY A 38 -11.12 11.83 -10.76
CA GLY A 38 -11.69 12.87 -9.93
C GLY A 38 -11.79 12.51 -8.46
N GLY A 39 -11.41 11.28 -8.10
CA GLY A 39 -11.31 10.90 -6.70
C GLY A 39 -12.60 10.35 -6.11
N LEU A 40 -12.54 10.10 -4.82
CA LEU A 40 -13.61 9.46 -4.05
C LEU A 40 -14.10 10.44 -2.99
N LYS A 41 -15.38 10.33 -2.61
CA LYS A 41 -15.96 11.19 -1.58
C LYS A 41 -16.55 10.32 -0.48
N PHE A 42 -16.24 10.64 0.76
CA PHE A 42 -16.75 9.94 1.93
C PHE A 42 -17.13 10.93 3.00
N GLU A 43 -18.19 10.61 3.74
CA GLU A 43 -18.61 11.43 4.87
C GLU A 43 -17.67 11.18 6.06
N GLU A 44 -17.38 12.24 6.81
CA GLU A 44 -16.53 12.09 8.00
C GLU A 44 -17.14 11.08 8.96
N GLY A 45 -16.28 10.33 9.63
CA GLY A 45 -16.70 9.27 10.54
C GLY A 45 -17.00 7.94 9.89
N THR A 46 -17.02 7.88 8.56
CA THR A 46 -17.23 6.61 7.85
C THR A 46 -16.06 5.69 8.07
N GLU A 47 -16.34 4.42 8.38
CA GLU A 47 -15.31 3.40 8.46
C GLU A 47 -15.18 2.72 7.11
N ILE A 48 -13.97 2.71 6.58
CA ILE A 48 -13.70 2.21 5.24
C ILE A 48 -12.76 1.02 5.35
N GLN A 49 -13.17 -0.12 4.80
CA GLN A 49 -12.29 -1.27 4.66
C GLN A 49 -11.36 -1.00 3.48
N LEU A 50 -10.05 -1.08 3.71
CA LEU A 50 -9.07 -0.88 2.65
C LEU A 50 -8.77 -2.19 1.95
N GLN A 51 -8.46 -2.10 0.67
CA GLN A 51 -8.11 -3.24 -0.16
C GLN A 51 -6.65 -3.10 -0.58
N LEU A 52 -5.89 -4.17 -0.40
CA LEU A 52 -4.51 -4.25 -0.84
C LEU A 52 -4.17 -5.71 -1.08
N GLU A 53 -3.70 -6.00 -2.27
CA GLU A 53 -3.23 -7.33 -2.61
C GLU A 53 -1.81 -7.23 -3.12
N VAL A 54 -0.89 -7.96 -2.49
CA VAL A 54 0.54 -7.90 -2.77
C VAL A 54 1.05 -9.31 -3.04
N LYS A 55 1.98 -9.42 -3.96
CA LYS A 55 2.65 -10.68 -4.25
C LYS A 55 4.15 -10.47 -4.15
N ASP A 56 4.85 -11.37 -3.44
CA ASP A 56 6.30 -11.43 -3.42
C ASP A 56 6.73 -12.69 -4.13
N GLN A 57 7.54 -12.54 -5.19
CA GLN A 57 7.96 -13.68 -6.01
C GLN A 57 8.88 -14.63 -5.26
N ASP A 58 9.58 -14.13 -4.26
CA ASP A 58 10.50 -14.92 -3.47
C ASP A 58 9.83 -15.55 -2.26
N ASN A 59 8.52 -15.32 -2.08
CA ASN A 59 7.74 -15.80 -0.93
C ASN A 59 8.29 -15.32 0.40
N ASP A 60 8.92 -14.14 0.40
CA ASP A 60 9.38 -13.52 1.63
C ASP A 60 8.19 -13.00 2.42
N GLU A 61 8.37 -12.89 3.72
CA GLU A 61 7.37 -12.25 4.55
C GLU A 61 7.33 -10.75 4.21
N VAL A 62 6.13 -10.21 4.08
CA VAL A 62 5.92 -8.84 3.65
C VAL A 62 5.39 -8.03 4.82
N PHE A 63 5.92 -6.82 4.99
CA PHE A 63 5.57 -5.92 6.08
C PHE A 63 4.93 -4.67 5.51
N PHE A 64 3.97 -4.11 6.23
CA PHE A 64 3.18 -2.97 5.77
C PHE A 64 3.30 -1.81 6.74
N ARG A 65 3.27 -0.59 6.20
CA ARG A 65 3.16 0.61 7.01
C ARG A 65 2.27 1.60 6.29
N TRP A 66 1.12 1.86 6.89
CA TRP A 66 0.15 2.81 6.34
C TRP A 66 0.37 4.20 6.91
N SER A 67 0.09 5.21 6.10
CA SER A 67 0.16 6.61 6.52
C SER A 67 -0.83 7.43 5.70
N GLN A 68 -1.06 8.66 6.15
CA GLN A 68 -2.03 9.57 5.55
C GLN A 68 -1.34 10.89 5.22
N VAL A 69 -1.66 11.46 4.06
CA VAL A 69 -1.16 12.78 3.66
C VAL A 69 -2.34 13.60 3.14
N PRO A 70 -2.57 14.80 3.67
CA PRO A 70 -1.88 15.40 4.81
C PRO A 70 -2.13 14.62 6.09
N ALA A 71 -1.21 14.73 7.04
CA ALA A 71 -1.32 13.99 8.29
C ALA A 71 -2.48 14.47 9.17
N GLU A 72 -2.84 15.73 9.01
CA GLU A 72 -3.92 16.34 9.79
C GLU A 72 -4.95 16.98 8.87
N PRO A 73 -6.24 16.89 9.19
CA PRO A 73 -6.81 16.15 10.31
C PRO A 73 -6.63 14.65 10.14
N ALA A 74 -6.30 13.97 11.21
CA ALA A 74 -5.92 12.57 11.15
C ALA A 74 -7.15 11.66 11.17
N GLY A 75 -7.22 10.75 10.21
CA GLY A 75 -8.11 9.61 10.30
C GLY A 75 -7.48 8.54 11.18
N ALA A 76 -8.21 7.47 11.42
CA ALA A 76 -7.75 6.42 12.31
C ALA A 76 -7.67 5.08 11.58
N PHE A 77 -6.46 4.52 11.50
CA PHE A 77 -6.29 3.16 11.02
C PHE A 77 -6.53 2.18 12.16
N SER A 78 -7.22 1.07 11.87
CA SER A 78 -7.36 0.00 12.85
C SER A 78 -5.99 -0.60 13.19
N SER A 79 -5.09 -0.61 12.21
CA SER A 79 -3.69 -0.99 12.37
C SER A 79 -2.93 -0.39 11.21
N THR A 80 -1.71 0.07 11.45
CA THR A 80 -0.87 0.58 10.37
C THR A 80 0.05 -0.49 9.77
N THR A 81 0.02 -1.70 10.31
CA THR A 81 0.97 -2.75 9.94
C THR A 81 0.32 -3.99 9.34
N VAL A 82 -0.97 -3.96 9.05
CA VAL A 82 -1.66 -5.08 8.38
C VAL A 82 -1.96 -4.72 6.93
N ALA A 83 -2.21 -5.73 6.12
CA ALA A 83 -2.43 -5.53 4.69
C ALA A 83 -3.73 -4.78 4.40
N THR A 84 -4.78 -5.07 5.16
CA THR A 84 -6.12 -4.56 4.87
C THR A 84 -6.78 -3.99 6.12
N PRO A 85 -6.28 -2.84 6.61
CA PRO A 85 -6.90 -2.24 7.79
C PRO A 85 -8.21 -1.54 7.45
N THR A 86 -8.95 -1.17 8.47
CA THR A 86 -10.07 -0.24 8.36
C THR A 86 -9.53 1.16 8.65
N TRP A 87 -9.99 2.14 7.89
CA TRP A 87 -9.62 3.53 8.09
C TRP A 87 -10.88 4.34 8.33
N THR A 88 -10.90 5.12 9.42
CA THR A 88 -12.02 5.99 9.74
C THR A 88 -11.74 7.36 9.18
N VAL A 89 -12.67 7.88 8.39
CA VAL A 89 -12.53 9.16 7.69
C VAL A 89 -12.51 10.29 8.73
N PRO A 90 -11.51 11.17 8.68
CA PRO A 90 -11.41 12.28 9.64
C PRO A 90 -12.40 13.39 9.32
N SER A 91 -12.42 14.43 10.14
CA SER A 91 -13.13 15.65 9.80
C SER A 91 -12.50 16.26 8.54
N PRO A 92 -13.27 17.09 7.80
CA PRO A 92 -12.72 17.67 6.57
C PRO A 92 -11.50 18.55 6.84
N PRO A 93 -10.56 18.61 5.89
CA PRO A 93 -9.49 19.61 5.96
C PRO A 93 -10.08 21.02 5.95
N GLU A 94 -9.28 21.98 6.37
CA GLU A 94 -9.70 23.38 6.38
C GLU A 94 -10.19 23.83 5.01
N ASP A 95 -9.44 23.45 3.97
CA ASP A 95 -9.89 23.64 2.59
C ASP A 95 -10.53 22.33 2.13
N PRO A 96 -11.87 22.32 1.91
CA PRO A 96 -12.55 21.06 1.54
C PRO A 96 -12.12 20.51 0.18
N ASN A 97 -11.42 21.28 -0.63
CA ASN A 97 -10.90 20.80 -1.89
C ASN A 97 -9.54 20.12 -1.76
N THR A 98 -9.01 20.03 -0.54
CA THR A 98 -7.74 19.34 -0.29
C THR A 98 -7.98 17.84 -0.26
N PRO A 99 -7.38 17.07 -1.17
CA PRO A 99 -7.54 15.62 -1.13
C PRO A 99 -6.68 15.00 -0.03
N ILE A 100 -7.16 13.88 0.47
CA ILE A 100 -6.39 13.03 1.37
C ILE A 100 -5.94 11.81 0.55
N TYR A 101 -4.67 11.44 0.71
CA TYR A 101 -4.13 10.23 0.12
C TYR A 101 -3.69 9.29 1.23
N LEU A 102 -3.98 8.01 1.05
CA LEU A 102 -3.47 6.98 1.92
C LEU A 102 -2.30 6.33 1.21
N TYR A 103 -1.21 6.18 1.93
CA TYR A 103 0.00 5.55 1.42
C TYR A 103 0.25 4.27 2.19
N VAL A 104 0.76 3.27 1.50
CA VAL A 104 1.23 2.06 2.15
C VAL A 104 2.64 1.78 1.68
N GLU A 105 3.53 1.59 2.64
CA GLU A 105 4.89 1.15 2.37
C GLU A 105 4.89 -0.37 2.53
N VAL A 106 5.35 -1.06 1.50
CA VAL A 106 5.41 -2.51 1.47
C VAL A 106 6.87 -2.91 1.41
N GLU A 107 7.30 -3.73 2.35
CA GLU A 107 8.70 -4.09 2.49
C GLU A 107 8.84 -5.60 2.65
N ASP A 108 9.83 -6.20 1.99
CA ASP A 108 10.02 -7.64 2.03
C ASP A 108 11.14 -8.08 2.97
N GLY A 109 11.73 -7.14 3.71
CA GLY A 109 12.81 -7.45 4.65
C GLY A 109 14.17 -7.63 4.00
N ASN A 110 14.27 -7.52 2.67
CA ASN A 110 15.50 -7.70 1.92
C ASN A 110 15.78 -6.50 1.03
N ASP A 111 15.56 -5.31 1.55
CA ASP A 111 15.76 -4.03 0.85
C ASP A 111 14.75 -3.77 -0.27
N GLY A 112 13.76 -4.64 -0.44
CA GLY A 112 12.69 -4.37 -1.38
C GLY A 112 11.62 -3.51 -0.73
N ILE A 113 11.50 -2.25 -1.17
CA ILE A 113 10.50 -1.32 -0.65
C ILE A 113 9.68 -0.80 -1.82
N LEU A 114 8.36 -0.84 -1.66
CA LEU A 114 7.42 -0.35 -2.64
C LEU A 114 6.41 0.54 -1.95
N ILE A 115 6.03 1.64 -2.57
CA ILE A 115 5.06 2.56 -2.00
C ILE A 115 3.84 2.59 -2.90
N GLY A 116 2.67 2.29 -2.32
CA GLY A 116 1.39 2.43 -3.01
C GLY A 116 0.66 3.66 -2.53
N GLN A 117 -0.15 4.24 -3.41
CA GLN A 117 -0.92 5.45 -3.12
C GLN A 117 -2.36 5.21 -3.50
N SER A 118 -3.29 5.59 -2.62
CA SER A 118 -4.71 5.49 -2.92
C SER A 118 -5.14 6.56 -3.91
N PRO A 119 -6.33 6.42 -4.52
CA PRO A 119 -6.96 7.56 -5.19
C PRO A 119 -7.16 8.71 -4.21
N ALA A 120 -7.35 9.91 -4.75
CA ALA A 120 -7.65 11.07 -3.94
C ALA A 120 -8.97 10.86 -3.19
N ILE A 121 -9.00 11.21 -1.92
CA ILE A 121 -10.19 11.08 -1.08
C ILE A 121 -10.58 12.47 -0.60
N PHE A 122 -11.82 12.84 -0.85
CA PHE A 122 -12.38 14.10 -0.40
C PHE A 122 -13.40 13.83 0.70
N VAL A 123 -13.32 14.60 1.78
CA VAL A 123 -14.17 14.39 2.94
C VAL A 123 -15.37 15.34 2.87
N ILE A 124 -16.54 14.75 3.09
CA ILE A 124 -17.79 15.49 3.15
C ILE A 124 -18.16 15.67 4.62
N PRO A 125 -18.47 16.89 5.06
CA PRO A 125 -18.88 17.09 6.45
C PRO A 125 -20.14 16.29 6.76
N LYS A 126 -20.21 15.84 7.99
CA LYS A 126 -21.37 15.10 8.45
C LYS A 126 -22.53 16.03 8.77
#